data_34f8adfcde474135caa237d03d4ee6b9
#
_entry.id   34f8adfcde474135caa237d03d4ee6b9
#
_cell.length_a   1.000
_cell.length_b   1.000
_cell.length_c   1.000
_cell.angle_alpha   90.00
_cell.angle_beta   90.00
_cell.angle_gamma   90.00
#
_symmetry.space_group_name_H-M   'P 1'
#
loop_
_entity.id
_entity.type
_entity.pdbx_description
1 polymer ?
#
loop_
_entity_poly.entity_id
_entity_poly.type
_entity_poly.pdbx_seq_one_letter_code
_entity_poly.pdbx_strand_id
1 'polypeptide(L)'
;DYDLNSDEHFKPEIAKKTGKKVAIIGGGPSGLTAAYFLICAGHNVKIFEANQKAGGYLQYGIPQYRLPKEVLDKEIEQIINLGINIEYGVKVGRDISLAGLKKEGYDATLVAIGAQDAASMRVEGEDVEGVISGVEFLEKVAMNPKYDPGKKVIVVGGGNTAIDAARTSIRLGADTTILYRRSKQEMPAEHFEVVAADKEGVKIEILSAPVKITSEDGKLKVQCVKMEQGACDSSGRRSSVIIEGSKFDLEVDTIIGAIGQKVSQECIKCFDIEPNDWGMIKAQEETGQIGQSNLFACGECVTGPGIASRAMGLGKQAAISIIKYLNGEEVKAKEKQFIATMGDLEEIPEEFYTDIKHAKRYSLSELYAHKRVNNFLEVEQGYKYKEAKEEAELCLECGCLKADNCLLRDLITEYKADPERLKGETKTYYFDKSHKDIVFESNKCILCGRCVRYSNEVKNTDVITGVR
;
A
#
# COMPACT_ATOMS: atom_id res chain seq x y z
N ASP A 1 -3.73 0.13 -16.10
CA ASP A 1 -3.39 -0.16 -17.53
C ASP A 1 -4.49 0.29 -18.49
N TYR A 2 -5.77 0.01 -18.20
CA TYR A 2 -6.87 0.39 -19.10
C TYR A 2 -6.94 1.91 -19.29
N ASP A 3 -6.97 2.68 -18.21
CA ASP A 3 -7.02 4.13 -18.25
C ASP A 3 -5.77 4.75 -18.89
N LEU A 4 -4.57 4.27 -18.52
CA LEU A 4 -3.30 4.74 -19.09
C LEU A 4 -3.13 4.48 -20.59
N ASN A 5 -3.84 3.49 -21.15
CA ASN A 5 -3.81 3.13 -22.55
C ASN A 5 -5.09 3.55 -23.30
N SER A 6 -5.99 4.26 -22.62
CA SER A 6 -7.21 4.81 -23.21
C SER A 6 -6.95 6.21 -23.79
N ASP A 7 -7.67 6.56 -24.86
CA ASP A 7 -7.66 7.92 -25.39
C ASP A 7 -8.47 8.89 -24.50
N GLU A 8 -9.32 8.35 -23.62
CA GLU A 8 -10.15 9.10 -22.68
C GLU A 8 -9.71 8.80 -21.23
N HIS A 9 -8.81 9.62 -20.71
CA HIS A 9 -8.40 9.54 -19.29
C HIS A 9 -9.45 10.13 -18.36
N PHE A 10 -9.62 9.53 -17.18
CA PHE A 10 -10.44 10.10 -16.13
C PHE A 10 -9.88 11.47 -15.70
N LYS A 11 -10.72 12.51 -15.76
CA LYS A 11 -10.40 13.86 -15.30
C LYS A 11 -11.27 14.22 -14.10
N PRO A 12 -10.69 14.44 -12.92
CA PRO A 12 -11.46 14.84 -11.75
C PRO A 12 -12.00 16.27 -11.92
N GLU A 13 -13.13 16.53 -11.29
CA GLU A 13 -13.61 17.91 -11.13
C GLU A 13 -12.75 18.64 -10.11
N ILE A 14 -12.31 19.85 -10.46
CA ILE A 14 -11.53 20.71 -9.58
C ILE A 14 -12.45 21.87 -9.10
N ALA A 15 -12.58 22.01 -7.79
CA ALA A 15 -13.34 23.08 -7.18
C ALA A 15 -12.71 24.46 -7.45
N LYS A 16 -13.48 25.53 -7.20
CA LYS A 16 -12.98 26.92 -7.33
C LYS A 16 -11.77 27.14 -6.41
N LYS A 17 -10.78 27.88 -6.91
CA LYS A 17 -9.57 28.21 -6.14
C LYS A 17 -9.91 28.88 -4.82
N THR A 18 -9.42 28.33 -3.72
CA THR A 18 -9.64 28.84 -2.36
C THR A 18 -8.61 29.90 -1.95
N GLY A 19 -7.51 30.01 -2.67
CA GLY A 19 -6.35 30.87 -2.31
C GLY A 19 -5.47 30.28 -1.21
N LYS A 20 -5.88 29.18 -0.56
CA LYS A 20 -5.11 28.51 0.49
C LYS A 20 -3.95 27.70 -0.08
N LYS A 21 -2.82 27.71 0.64
CA LYS A 21 -1.58 27.03 0.25
C LYS A 21 -1.26 25.89 1.21
N VAL A 22 -0.99 24.70 0.66
CA VAL A 22 -0.60 23.53 1.43
C VAL A 22 0.78 23.04 0.99
N ALA A 23 1.69 22.88 1.97
CA ALA A 23 2.99 22.24 1.76
C ALA A 23 2.87 20.75 2.12
N ILE A 24 3.39 19.87 1.26
CA ILE A 24 3.49 18.44 1.51
C ILE A 24 4.96 18.06 1.50
N ILE A 25 5.43 17.39 2.54
CA ILE A 25 6.81 16.93 2.70
C ILE A 25 6.86 15.44 2.39
N GLY A 26 7.38 15.12 1.21
CA GLY A 26 7.47 13.76 0.67
C GLY A 26 6.46 13.48 -0.44
N GLY A 27 6.97 13.10 -1.61
CA GLY A 27 6.23 12.74 -2.82
C GLY A 27 5.98 11.23 -2.95
N GLY A 28 5.88 10.50 -1.82
CA GLY A 28 5.48 9.10 -1.80
C GLY A 28 3.96 8.91 -1.98
N PRO A 29 3.45 7.65 -1.93
CA PRO A 29 2.03 7.35 -2.15
C PRO A 29 1.07 8.18 -1.31
N SER A 30 1.38 8.38 -0.02
CA SER A 30 0.55 9.19 0.89
C SER A 30 0.52 10.66 0.47
N GLY A 31 1.69 11.25 0.17
CA GLY A 31 1.83 12.65 -0.21
C GLY A 31 1.18 12.95 -1.55
N LEU A 32 1.39 12.10 -2.56
CA LEU A 32 0.76 12.23 -3.88
C LEU A 32 -0.76 12.11 -3.81
N THR A 33 -1.27 11.14 -3.02
CA THR A 33 -2.72 11.00 -2.81
C THR A 33 -3.30 12.21 -2.10
N ALA A 34 -2.64 12.71 -1.05
CA ALA A 34 -3.08 13.92 -0.36
C ALA A 34 -3.10 15.13 -1.30
N ALA A 35 -2.05 15.28 -2.12
CA ALA A 35 -1.96 16.36 -3.11
C ALA A 35 -3.13 16.31 -4.10
N TYR A 36 -3.48 15.12 -4.61
CA TYR A 36 -4.62 14.92 -5.49
C TYR A 36 -5.92 15.43 -4.87
N PHE A 37 -6.25 15.02 -3.65
CA PHE A 37 -7.51 15.45 -3.01
C PHE A 37 -7.52 16.95 -2.64
N LEU A 38 -6.38 17.50 -2.26
CA LEU A 38 -6.24 18.91 -1.94
C LEU A 38 -6.38 19.80 -3.18
N ILE A 39 -5.77 19.42 -4.33
CA ILE A 39 -5.92 20.19 -5.57
C ILE A 39 -7.36 20.10 -6.09
N CYS A 40 -8.01 18.94 -6.01
CA CYS A 40 -9.42 18.77 -6.36
C CYS A 40 -10.34 19.66 -5.49
N ALA A 41 -9.98 19.91 -4.24
CA ALA A 41 -10.68 20.85 -3.35
C ALA A 41 -10.37 22.33 -3.64
N GLY A 42 -9.55 22.66 -4.63
CA GLY A 42 -9.23 24.01 -5.09
C GLY A 42 -8.10 24.69 -4.31
N HIS A 43 -7.32 23.95 -3.50
CA HIS A 43 -6.16 24.49 -2.79
C HIS A 43 -4.91 24.52 -3.68
N ASN A 44 -3.98 25.44 -3.39
CA ASN A 44 -2.68 25.43 -4.03
C ASN A 44 -1.76 24.46 -3.30
N VAL A 45 -1.23 23.46 -4.01
CA VAL A 45 -0.42 22.39 -3.41
C VAL A 45 1.00 22.43 -3.95
N LYS A 46 1.97 22.34 -3.04
CA LYS A 46 3.37 22.13 -3.37
C LYS A 46 3.94 20.96 -2.58
N ILE A 47 4.57 20.03 -3.28
CA ILE A 47 5.28 18.89 -2.70
C ILE A 47 6.78 19.22 -2.67
N PHE A 48 7.42 18.99 -1.53
CA PHE A 48 8.86 19.01 -1.36
C PHE A 48 9.36 17.57 -1.31
N GLU A 49 10.09 17.13 -2.33
CA GLU A 49 10.62 15.78 -2.44
C GLU A 49 12.15 15.79 -2.32
N ALA A 50 12.69 14.98 -1.41
CA ALA A 50 14.12 14.92 -1.17
C ALA A 50 14.89 14.27 -2.33
N ASN A 51 14.27 13.36 -3.04
CA ASN A 51 14.85 12.65 -4.18
C ASN A 51 14.60 13.36 -5.51
N GLN A 52 15.20 12.83 -6.58
CA GLN A 52 15.06 13.38 -7.93
C GLN A 52 13.76 13.00 -8.64
N LYS A 53 13.03 12.01 -8.11
CA LYS A 53 11.74 11.54 -8.62
C LYS A 53 10.77 11.35 -7.47
N ALA A 54 9.48 11.64 -7.73
CA ALA A 54 8.40 11.29 -6.82
C ALA A 54 8.04 9.79 -6.93
N GLY A 55 7.25 9.29 -5.98
CA GLY A 55 6.82 7.92 -5.89
C GLY A 55 7.30 7.21 -4.61
N GLY A 56 8.29 7.76 -3.92
CA GLY A 56 8.83 7.19 -2.68
C GLY A 56 9.23 5.73 -2.86
N TYR A 57 8.77 4.84 -1.97
CA TYR A 57 9.14 3.43 -2.02
C TYR A 57 8.64 2.70 -3.30
N LEU A 58 7.56 3.17 -3.95
CA LEU A 58 7.12 2.65 -5.24
C LEU A 58 8.18 2.89 -6.33
N GLN A 59 8.89 4.02 -6.25
CA GLN A 59 9.94 4.38 -7.21
C GLN A 59 11.26 3.70 -6.90
N TYR A 60 11.67 3.68 -5.63
CA TYR A 60 13.02 3.32 -5.23
C TYR A 60 13.13 1.94 -4.56
N GLY A 61 12.03 1.43 -3.96
CA GLY A 61 12.04 0.18 -3.21
C GLY A 61 11.41 -1.00 -3.94
N ILE A 62 10.30 -0.79 -4.65
CA ILE A 62 9.66 -1.88 -5.41
C ILE A 62 10.43 -2.10 -6.72
N PRO A 63 10.87 -3.34 -7.02
CA PRO A 63 11.62 -3.61 -8.25
C PRO A 63 10.82 -3.36 -9.53
N GLN A 64 11.53 -3.00 -10.61
CA GLN A 64 10.99 -2.75 -11.95
C GLN A 64 10.14 -3.91 -12.48
N TYR A 65 10.53 -5.16 -12.21
CA TYR A 65 9.83 -6.36 -12.69
C TYR A 65 8.49 -6.62 -11.98
N ARG A 66 8.22 -5.90 -10.86
CA ARG A 66 6.91 -5.92 -10.15
C ARG A 66 6.08 -4.68 -10.47
N LEU A 67 6.73 -3.54 -10.57
CA LEU A 67 6.09 -2.27 -10.88
C LEU A 67 6.95 -1.51 -11.92
N PRO A 68 6.60 -1.58 -13.20
CA PRO A 68 7.29 -0.85 -14.25
C PRO A 68 7.30 0.64 -13.95
N LYS A 69 8.50 1.24 -13.98
CA LYS A 69 8.64 2.67 -13.62
C LYS A 69 7.96 3.61 -14.60
N GLU A 70 7.86 3.19 -15.87
CA GLU A 70 7.14 3.94 -16.90
C GLU A 70 5.64 4.06 -16.60
N VAL A 71 5.02 3.02 -16.02
CA VAL A 71 3.63 3.04 -15.57
C VAL A 71 3.48 3.99 -14.40
N LEU A 72 4.36 3.86 -13.40
CA LEU A 72 4.36 4.74 -12.23
C LEU A 72 4.59 6.21 -12.59
N ASP A 73 5.56 6.49 -13.47
CA ASP A 73 5.88 7.85 -13.91
C ASP A 73 4.68 8.49 -14.62
N LYS A 74 3.96 7.75 -15.47
CA LYS A 74 2.72 8.23 -16.13
C LYS A 74 1.61 8.56 -15.14
N GLU A 75 1.38 7.69 -14.15
CA GLU A 75 0.37 7.92 -13.08
C GLU A 75 0.71 9.18 -12.27
N ILE A 76 1.98 9.36 -11.92
CA ILE A 76 2.45 10.55 -11.20
C ILE A 76 2.28 11.79 -12.07
N GLU A 77 2.59 11.71 -13.35
CA GLU A 77 2.44 12.81 -14.29
C GLU A 77 0.97 13.26 -14.42
N GLN A 78 0.01 12.34 -14.46
CA GLN A 78 -1.42 12.68 -14.44
C GLN A 78 -1.79 13.49 -13.19
N ILE A 79 -1.25 13.11 -12.01
CA ILE A 79 -1.48 13.84 -10.75
C ILE A 79 -0.86 15.23 -10.82
N ILE A 80 0.37 15.36 -11.30
CA ILE A 80 1.09 16.64 -11.46
C ILE A 80 0.33 17.58 -12.40
N ASN A 81 -0.19 17.04 -13.51
CA ASN A 81 -0.92 17.79 -14.54
C ASN A 81 -2.24 18.41 -14.05
N LEU A 82 -2.71 18.04 -12.85
CA LEU A 82 -3.82 18.76 -12.18
C LEU A 82 -3.41 20.15 -11.67
N GLY A 83 -2.12 20.50 -11.72
CA GLY A 83 -1.58 21.79 -11.29
C GLY A 83 -0.79 21.73 -9.98
N ILE A 84 -0.34 20.52 -9.58
CA ILE A 84 0.52 20.34 -8.41
C ILE A 84 1.97 20.68 -8.77
N ASN A 85 2.62 21.47 -7.92
CA ASN A 85 4.05 21.77 -8.06
C ASN A 85 4.87 20.83 -7.18
N ILE A 86 5.89 20.18 -7.76
CA ILE A 86 6.85 19.37 -7.01
C ILE A 86 8.23 20.01 -7.10
N GLU A 87 8.86 20.25 -5.96
CA GLU A 87 10.24 20.68 -5.86
C GLU A 87 11.11 19.51 -5.45
N TYR A 88 11.92 19.04 -6.39
CA TYR A 88 12.79 17.89 -6.22
C TYR A 88 14.16 18.27 -5.62
N GLY A 89 14.79 17.32 -4.92
CA GLY A 89 16.11 17.49 -4.31
C GLY A 89 16.10 18.37 -3.07
N VAL A 90 14.93 18.66 -2.50
CA VAL A 90 14.76 19.50 -1.31
C VAL A 90 14.38 18.66 -0.10
N LYS A 91 15.31 18.51 0.85
CA LYS A 91 15.08 17.83 2.13
C LYS A 91 14.62 18.85 3.17
N VAL A 92 13.32 18.88 3.45
CA VAL A 92 12.76 19.71 4.53
C VAL A 92 13.36 19.26 5.87
N GLY A 93 13.73 20.22 6.70
CA GLY A 93 14.53 20.02 7.91
C GLY A 93 16.02 20.32 7.71
N ARG A 94 16.54 20.19 6.48
CA ARG A 94 17.90 20.57 6.11
C ARG A 94 17.94 21.84 5.26
N ASP A 95 17.24 21.85 4.13
CA ASP A 95 17.30 22.93 3.14
C ASP A 95 16.27 24.03 3.43
N ILE A 96 15.14 23.65 3.98
CA ILE A 96 14.09 24.55 4.48
C ILE A 96 13.51 23.98 5.78
N SER A 97 13.24 24.81 6.77
CA SER A 97 12.59 24.38 8.03
C SER A 97 11.06 24.50 7.96
N LEU A 98 10.33 23.82 8.87
CA LEU A 98 8.88 23.99 9.02
C LEU A 98 8.49 25.46 9.30
N ALA A 99 9.31 26.17 10.10
CA ALA A 99 9.12 27.59 10.33
C ALA A 99 9.36 28.43 9.06
N GLY A 100 10.24 27.98 8.16
CA GLY A 100 10.46 28.56 6.84
C GLY A 100 9.21 28.44 5.97
N LEU A 101 8.61 27.27 5.89
CA LEU A 101 7.37 27.03 5.15
C LEU A 101 6.24 27.95 5.65
N LYS A 102 6.13 28.10 6.96
CA LYS A 102 5.13 29.04 7.55
C LYS A 102 5.38 30.50 7.13
N LYS A 103 6.67 30.92 7.07
CA LYS A 103 7.05 32.28 6.60
C LYS A 103 6.77 32.47 5.11
N GLU A 104 6.83 31.41 4.28
CA GLU A 104 6.45 31.44 2.87
C GLU A 104 4.92 31.48 2.65
N GLY A 105 4.15 31.46 3.72
CA GLY A 105 2.70 31.62 3.70
C GLY A 105 1.93 30.36 3.40
N TYR A 106 2.45 29.20 3.76
CA TYR A 106 1.66 27.96 3.76
C TYR A 106 0.69 27.93 4.93
N ASP A 107 -0.60 27.75 4.63
CA ASP A 107 -1.70 27.70 5.60
C ASP A 107 -1.71 26.38 6.39
N ALA A 108 -1.30 25.29 5.75
CA ALA A 108 -1.13 23.98 6.38
C ALA A 108 0.08 23.22 5.82
N THR A 109 0.62 22.31 6.61
CA THR A 109 1.76 21.45 6.23
C THR A 109 1.44 20.00 6.54
N LEU A 110 1.70 19.10 5.57
CA LEU A 110 1.57 17.66 5.72
C LEU A 110 2.94 16.98 5.67
N VAL A 111 3.27 16.19 6.67
CA VAL A 111 4.47 15.35 6.73
C VAL A 111 4.12 13.94 6.24
N ALA A 112 4.72 13.51 5.13
CA ALA A 112 4.48 12.23 4.47
C ALA A 112 5.79 11.55 4.04
N ILE A 113 6.81 11.59 4.94
CA ILE A 113 8.20 11.16 4.66
C ILE A 113 8.41 9.64 4.63
N GLY A 114 7.40 8.85 4.98
CA GLY A 114 7.52 7.39 5.04
C GLY A 114 8.45 6.89 6.16
N ALA A 115 8.94 5.65 6.00
CA ALA A 115 9.90 4.98 6.88
C ALA A 115 11.09 4.51 6.04
N GLN A 116 12.09 5.37 5.87
CA GLN A 116 13.19 5.18 4.90
C GLN A 116 14.46 4.59 5.53
N ASP A 117 14.63 4.69 6.87
CA ASP A 117 15.82 4.18 7.52
C ASP A 117 15.70 2.67 7.72
N ALA A 118 16.79 1.95 7.55
CA ALA A 118 16.83 0.51 7.79
C ALA A 118 16.87 0.19 9.29
N ALA A 119 16.27 -0.94 9.67
CA ALA A 119 16.47 -1.52 10.98
C ALA A 119 17.84 -2.22 11.05
N SER A 120 18.59 -2.03 12.15
CA SER A 120 19.86 -2.69 12.41
C SER A 120 19.66 -4.19 12.62
N MET A 121 20.50 -5.04 12.02
CA MET A 121 20.51 -6.48 12.24
C MET A 121 20.96 -6.86 13.65
N ARG A 122 21.62 -5.94 14.34
CA ARG A 122 22.23 -6.16 15.67
C ARG A 122 23.24 -7.31 15.67
N VAL A 123 24.04 -7.35 14.61
CA VAL A 123 25.08 -8.34 14.40
C VAL A 123 26.43 -7.64 14.49
N GLU A 124 27.39 -8.25 15.21
CA GLU A 124 28.75 -7.73 15.29
C GLU A 124 29.36 -7.60 13.89
N GLY A 125 29.82 -6.40 13.52
CA GLY A 125 30.39 -6.11 12.22
C GLY A 125 29.37 -5.79 11.11
N GLU A 126 28.12 -5.42 11.46
CA GLU A 126 27.11 -5.02 10.48
C GLU A 126 27.40 -3.69 9.75
N ASP A 127 28.40 -2.95 10.20
CA ASP A 127 28.89 -1.67 9.65
C ASP A 127 30.10 -1.83 8.73
N VAL A 128 30.55 -3.07 8.49
CA VAL A 128 31.68 -3.36 7.60
C VAL A 128 31.29 -3.09 6.14
N GLU A 129 32.25 -2.59 5.33
CA GLU A 129 32.06 -2.40 3.90
C GLU A 129 31.61 -3.69 3.20
N GLY A 130 30.59 -3.59 2.34
CA GLY A 130 29.93 -4.74 1.70
C GLY A 130 28.67 -5.20 2.41
N VAL A 131 28.37 -4.66 3.62
CA VAL A 131 27.07 -4.81 4.27
C VAL A 131 26.20 -3.61 3.90
N ILE A 132 25.01 -3.87 3.36
CA ILE A 132 24.09 -2.85 2.87
C ILE A 132 22.67 -3.16 3.35
N SER A 133 21.85 -2.16 3.54
CA SER A 133 20.43 -2.39 3.85
C SER A 133 19.63 -2.79 2.60
N GLY A 134 18.52 -3.52 2.78
CA GLY A 134 17.63 -3.90 1.68
C GLY A 134 17.04 -2.70 0.95
N VAL A 135 16.70 -1.64 1.69
CA VAL A 135 16.18 -0.39 1.12
C VAL A 135 17.24 0.28 0.26
N GLU A 136 18.43 0.47 0.80
CA GLU A 136 19.54 1.10 0.10
C GLU A 136 19.98 0.28 -1.13
N PHE A 137 19.99 -1.05 -1.03
CA PHE A 137 20.29 -1.93 -2.16
C PHE A 137 19.29 -1.73 -3.30
N LEU A 138 17.98 -1.79 -3.00
CA LEU A 138 16.93 -1.63 -4.00
C LEU A 138 16.95 -0.23 -4.62
N GLU A 139 17.21 0.81 -3.83
CA GLU A 139 17.37 2.18 -4.31
C GLU A 139 18.57 2.29 -5.26
N LYS A 140 19.75 1.75 -4.91
CA LYS A 140 20.93 1.73 -5.78
C LYS A 140 20.64 1.06 -7.11
N VAL A 141 19.92 -0.06 -7.10
CA VAL A 141 19.54 -0.77 -8.33
C VAL A 141 18.50 0.02 -9.13
N ALA A 142 17.53 0.65 -8.48
CA ALA A 142 16.55 1.51 -9.15
C ALA A 142 17.21 2.71 -9.86
N MET A 143 18.26 3.27 -9.25
CA MET A 143 19.05 4.37 -9.83
C MET A 143 20.06 3.89 -10.87
N ASN A 144 20.61 2.70 -10.69
CA ASN A 144 21.59 2.10 -11.60
C ASN A 144 21.28 0.61 -11.83
N PRO A 145 20.52 0.27 -12.87
CA PRO A 145 20.17 -1.12 -13.18
C PRO A 145 21.36 -2.05 -13.48
N LYS A 146 22.58 -1.49 -13.60
CA LYS A 146 23.83 -2.23 -13.78
C LYS A 146 24.66 -2.31 -12.49
N TYR A 147 24.05 -2.03 -11.33
CA TYR A 147 24.71 -2.18 -10.04
C TYR A 147 25.23 -3.64 -9.89
N ASP A 148 26.47 -3.78 -9.46
CA ASP A 148 27.11 -5.09 -9.25
C ASP A 148 27.15 -5.41 -7.76
N PRO A 149 26.34 -6.38 -7.28
CA PRO A 149 26.38 -6.82 -5.89
C PRO A 149 27.47 -7.89 -5.63
N GLY A 150 28.29 -8.22 -6.63
CA GLY A 150 29.22 -9.35 -6.59
C GLY A 150 28.55 -10.69 -6.96
N LYS A 151 29.33 -11.77 -6.84
CA LYS A 151 28.89 -13.11 -7.29
C LYS A 151 28.08 -13.87 -6.26
N LYS A 152 28.33 -13.66 -4.96
CA LYS A 152 27.68 -14.34 -3.87
C LYS A 152 27.03 -13.32 -2.93
N VAL A 153 25.73 -13.41 -2.76
CA VAL A 153 24.94 -12.47 -1.96
C VAL A 153 24.15 -13.23 -0.89
N ILE A 154 24.23 -12.74 0.33
CA ILE A 154 23.32 -13.15 1.41
C ILE A 154 22.31 -12.05 1.67
N VAL A 155 21.03 -12.41 1.74
CA VAL A 155 19.95 -11.54 2.19
C VAL A 155 19.45 -12.01 3.56
N VAL A 156 19.51 -11.14 4.56
CA VAL A 156 19.06 -11.46 5.92
C VAL A 156 17.66 -10.91 6.14
N GLY A 157 16.66 -11.79 6.26
CA GLY A 157 15.27 -11.40 6.48
C GLY A 157 14.29 -12.31 5.76
N GLY A 158 12.98 -12.14 6.02
CA GLY A 158 11.92 -12.98 5.45
C GLY A 158 10.69 -12.18 5.01
N GLY A 159 10.76 -10.85 4.95
CA GLY A 159 9.70 -9.97 4.46
C GLY A 159 9.77 -9.70 2.97
N ASN A 160 8.79 -8.97 2.43
CA ASN A 160 8.74 -8.61 1.01
C ASN A 160 10.04 -7.93 0.52
N THR A 161 10.62 -7.04 1.32
CA THR A 161 11.92 -6.39 1.00
C THR A 161 13.05 -7.41 0.83
N ALA A 162 13.08 -8.47 1.64
CA ALA A 162 14.08 -9.52 1.52
C ALA A 162 13.91 -10.33 0.23
N ILE A 163 12.66 -10.66 -0.10
CA ILE A 163 12.34 -11.36 -1.36
C ILE A 163 12.68 -10.49 -2.57
N ASP A 164 12.32 -9.21 -2.53
CA ASP A 164 12.61 -8.25 -3.60
C ASP A 164 14.12 -8.08 -3.80
N ALA A 165 14.89 -7.95 -2.71
CA ALA A 165 16.35 -7.85 -2.77
C ALA A 165 16.99 -9.13 -3.32
N ALA A 166 16.52 -10.30 -2.88
CA ALA A 166 17.05 -11.58 -3.35
C ALA A 166 16.76 -11.82 -4.83
N ARG A 167 15.51 -11.62 -5.27
CA ARG A 167 15.12 -11.76 -6.67
C ARG A 167 15.81 -10.74 -7.58
N THR A 168 16.09 -9.54 -7.06
CA THR A 168 16.86 -8.51 -7.75
C THR A 168 18.33 -8.94 -7.89
N SER A 169 18.92 -9.48 -6.83
CA SER A 169 20.31 -9.98 -6.86
C SER A 169 20.50 -11.10 -7.89
N ILE A 170 19.56 -12.05 -8.00
CA ILE A 170 19.56 -13.10 -9.05
C ILE A 170 19.58 -12.46 -10.45
N ARG A 171 18.76 -11.43 -10.70
CA ARG A 171 18.69 -10.72 -11.98
C ARG A 171 19.98 -9.99 -12.34
N LEU A 172 20.74 -9.62 -11.33
CA LEU A 172 22.09 -9.03 -11.48
C LEU A 172 23.20 -10.09 -11.63
N GLY A 173 22.83 -11.39 -11.63
CA GLY A 173 23.75 -12.51 -11.87
C GLY A 173 24.41 -13.10 -10.62
N ALA A 174 23.97 -12.73 -9.42
CA ALA A 174 24.51 -13.24 -8.18
C ALA A 174 23.89 -14.59 -7.76
N ASP A 175 24.71 -15.49 -7.20
CA ASP A 175 24.23 -16.65 -6.44
C ASP A 175 23.72 -16.15 -5.07
N THR A 176 22.41 -16.21 -4.86
CA THR A 176 21.76 -15.52 -3.74
C THR A 176 21.13 -16.50 -2.76
N THR A 177 21.43 -16.29 -1.48
CA THR A 177 20.85 -17.06 -0.38
C THR A 177 20.13 -16.13 0.60
N ILE A 178 18.87 -16.42 0.91
CA ILE A 178 18.14 -15.78 2.01
C ILE A 178 18.45 -16.54 3.30
N LEU A 179 18.88 -15.84 4.34
CA LEU A 179 18.97 -16.35 5.71
C LEU A 179 17.76 -15.89 6.50
N TYR A 180 16.97 -16.84 7.00
CA TYR A 180 15.80 -16.53 7.81
C TYR A 180 15.78 -17.31 9.11
N ARG A 181 15.64 -16.60 10.23
CA ARG A 181 15.76 -17.17 11.58
C ARG A 181 14.60 -18.04 12.04
N ARG A 182 13.49 -18.07 11.29
CA ARG A 182 12.28 -18.86 11.59
C ARG A 182 11.99 -19.86 10.47
N SER A 183 10.84 -20.54 10.55
CA SER A 183 10.39 -21.47 9.51
C SER A 183 9.88 -20.74 8.26
N LYS A 184 9.79 -21.46 7.14
CA LYS A 184 9.29 -20.92 5.86
C LYS A 184 7.84 -20.44 5.98
N GLN A 185 7.03 -21.09 6.81
CA GLN A 185 5.61 -20.73 7.05
C GLN A 185 5.47 -19.40 7.83
N GLU A 186 6.48 -19.04 8.62
CA GLU A 186 6.48 -17.80 9.41
C GLU A 186 7.09 -16.60 8.66
N MET A 187 7.46 -16.78 7.39
CA MET A 187 7.92 -15.66 6.57
C MET A 187 6.78 -14.67 6.37
N PRO A 188 6.97 -13.38 6.73
CA PRO A 188 5.93 -12.37 6.55
C PRO A 188 5.76 -11.91 5.09
N ALA A 189 6.61 -12.38 4.18
CA ALA A 189 6.46 -12.13 2.75
C ALA A 189 5.24 -12.88 2.19
N GLU A 190 4.64 -12.33 1.16
CA GLU A 190 3.54 -12.96 0.43
C GLU A 190 3.96 -14.33 -0.09
N HIS A 191 3.14 -15.35 0.17
CA HIS A 191 3.48 -16.74 -0.17
C HIS A 191 3.85 -16.93 -1.65
N PHE A 192 3.12 -16.31 -2.56
CA PHE A 192 3.40 -16.41 -3.99
C PHE A 192 4.74 -15.80 -4.37
N GLU A 193 5.20 -14.74 -3.68
CA GLU A 193 6.51 -14.11 -3.88
C GLU A 193 7.64 -15.04 -3.41
N VAL A 194 7.45 -15.74 -2.30
CA VAL A 194 8.40 -16.75 -1.80
C VAL A 194 8.54 -17.90 -2.79
N VAL A 195 7.42 -18.37 -3.36
CA VAL A 195 7.40 -19.40 -4.41
C VAL A 195 8.08 -18.90 -5.69
N ALA A 196 7.87 -17.63 -6.05
CA ALA A 196 8.53 -17.04 -7.23
C ALA A 196 10.06 -16.95 -7.05
N ALA A 197 10.53 -16.57 -5.85
CA ALA A 197 11.95 -16.53 -5.52
C ALA A 197 12.61 -17.92 -5.64
N ASP A 198 11.97 -18.95 -5.10
CA ASP A 198 12.42 -20.35 -5.19
C ASP A 198 12.52 -20.83 -6.66
N LYS A 199 11.49 -20.57 -7.47
CA LYS A 199 11.49 -20.86 -8.91
C LYS A 199 12.58 -20.11 -9.70
N GLU A 200 12.99 -18.93 -9.24
CA GLU A 200 14.05 -18.11 -9.83
C GLU A 200 15.46 -18.55 -9.38
N GLY A 201 15.57 -19.51 -8.48
CA GLY A 201 16.84 -20.08 -8.02
C GLY A 201 17.41 -19.42 -6.75
N VAL A 202 16.63 -18.62 -6.04
CA VAL A 202 17.01 -18.11 -4.71
C VAL A 202 17.06 -19.26 -3.72
N LYS A 203 18.19 -19.45 -3.06
CA LYS A 203 18.32 -20.42 -1.98
C LYS A 203 17.71 -19.85 -0.72
N ILE A 204 16.90 -20.62 0.00
CA ILE A 204 16.27 -20.17 1.25
C ILE A 204 16.75 -21.06 2.39
N GLU A 205 17.62 -20.51 3.22
CA GLU A 205 18.19 -21.14 4.40
C GLU A 205 17.41 -20.70 5.62
N ILE A 206 16.44 -21.50 6.02
CA ILE A 206 15.58 -21.26 7.19
C ILE A 206 16.28 -21.66 8.50
N LEU A 207 15.73 -21.21 9.62
CA LEU A 207 16.25 -21.52 10.96
C LEU A 207 17.76 -21.22 11.07
N SER A 208 18.18 -20.11 10.48
CA SER A 208 19.58 -19.70 10.44
C SER A 208 19.69 -18.18 10.57
N ALA A 209 20.67 -17.72 11.32
CA ALA A 209 20.91 -16.29 11.55
C ALA A 209 22.40 -15.97 11.60
N PRO A 210 22.83 -14.80 11.06
CA PRO A 210 24.18 -14.31 11.24
C PRO A 210 24.39 -13.84 12.69
N VAL A 211 25.58 -14.06 13.23
CA VAL A 211 25.99 -13.61 14.57
C VAL A 211 27.24 -12.72 14.56
N LYS A 212 28.07 -12.85 13.52
CA LYS A 212 29.28 -12.03 13.36
C LYS A 212 29.63 -11.91 11.89
N ILE A 213 30.09 -10.72 11.50
CA ILE A 213 30.58 -10.41 10.15
C ILE A 213 31.98 -9.86 10.28
N THR A 214 32.91 -10.35 9.46
CA THR A 214 34.27 -9.83 9.34
C THR A 214 34.63 -9.66 7.87
N SER A 215 35.56 -8.78 7.57
CA SER A 215 36.10 -8.60 6.22
C SER A 215 37.53 -9.11 6.18
N GLU A 216 37.80 -10.06 5.28
CA GLU A 216 39.11 -10.64 5.09
C GLU A 216 39.39 -10.69 3.57
N ASP A 217 40.52 -10.15 3.11
CA ASP A 217 40.94 -10.15 1.71
C ASP A 217 39.89 -9.67 0.69
N GLY A 218 39.08 -8.69 1.06
CA GLY A 218 38.02 -8.13 0.21
C GLY A 218 36.77 -9.02 0.11
N LYS A 219 36.66 -10.04 0.94
CA LYS A 219 35.46 -10.88 1.11
C LYS A 219 34.87 -10.71 2.48
N LEU A 220 33.55 -10.90 2.57
CA LEU A 220 32.85 -10.95 3.85
C LEU A 220 32.74 -12.38 4.33
N LYS A 221 33.20 -12.62 5.55
CA LYS A 221 33.02 -13.88 6.26
C LYS A 221 31.91 -13.70 7.29
N VAL A 222 30.85 -14.46 7.10
CA VAL A 222 29.63 -14.40 7.93
C VAL A 222 29.57 -15.65 8.78
N GLN A 223 29.75 -15.49 10.08
CA GLN A 223 29.51 -16.57 11.04
C GLN A 223 28.01 -16.64 11.33
N CYS A 224 27.41 -17.78 11.03
CA CYS A 224 26.00 -18.08 11.24
C CYS A 224 25.82 -19.14 12.33
N VAL A 225 24.60 -19.20 12.87
CA VAL A 225 24.13 -20.24 13.79
C VAL A 225 22.84 -20.85 13.28
N LYS A 226 22.60 -22.11 13.63
CA LYS A 226 21.29 -22.72 13.46
C LYS A 226 20.37 -22.34 14.63
N MET A 227 19.09 -22.26 14.32
CA MET A 227 18.04 -21.85 15.27
C MET A 227 17.04 -22.99 15.43
N GLU A 228 16.37 -23.02 16.58
CA GLU A 228 15.18 -23.84 16.79
C GLU A 228 13.99 -22.95 17.17
N GLN A 229 12.81 -23.49 17.01
CA GLN A 229 11.57 -22.79 17.32
C GLN A 229 11.27 -22.91 18.82
N GLY A 230 11.25 -21.77 19.52
CA GLY A 230 10.85 -21.68 20.93
C GLY A 230 9.35 -21.43 21.11
N ALA A 231 8.99 -20.93 22.30
CA ALA A 231 7.61 -20.55 22.63
C ALA A 231 7.09 -19.39 21.77
N CYS A 232 5.77 -19.29 21.64
CA CYS A 232 5.13 -18.16 20.96
C CYS A 232 5.33 -16.87 21.78
N ASP A 233 5.64 -15.79 21.08
CA ASP A 233 5.68 -14.44 21.64
C ASP A 233 4.27 -13.83 21.73
N SER A 234 4.16 -12.60 22.26
CA SER A 234 2.89 -11.89 22.41
C SER A 234 2.18 -11.58 21.06
N SER A 235 2.89 -11.71 19.95
CA SER A 235 2.32 -11.55 18.60
C SER A 235 1.84 -12.86 17.98
N GLY A 236 1.92 -13.99 18.73
CA GLY A 236 1.57 -15.33 18.27
C GLY A 236 2.67 -15.99 17.41
N ARG A 237 3.82 -15.36 17.22
CA ARG A 237 4.95 -15.91 16.47
C ARG A 237 5.89 -16.68 17.38
N ARG A 238 6.44 -17.79 16.90
CA ARG A 238 7.43 -18.56 17.65
C ARG A 238 8.74 -17.77 17.79
N SER A 239 9.28 -17.72 18.99
CA SER A 239 10.63 -17.19 19.24
C SER A 239 11.67 -18.05 18.56
N SER A 240 12.83 -17.48 18.27
CA SER A 240 13.95 -18.22 17.68
C SER A 240 15.04 -18.38 18.73
N VAL A 241 15.47 -19.60 19.00
CA VAL A 241 16.49 -19.95 20.01
C VAL A 241 17.73 -20.50 19.29
N ILE A 242 18.91 -20.05 19.72
CA ILE A 242 20.17 -20.50 19.14
C ILE A 242 20.46 -21.93 19.58
N ILE A 243 20.81 -22.80 18.64
CA ILE A 243 21.33 -24.14 18.94
C ILE A 243 22.82 -24.01 19.25
N GLU A 244 23.23 -24.33 20.48
CA GLU A 244 24.61 -24.25 20.89
C GLU A 244 25.51 -25.19 20.05
N GLY A 245 26.71 -24.72 19.68
CA GLY A 245 27.66 -25.50 18.89
C GLY A 245 27.33 -25.60 17.40
N SER A 246 26.28 -24.96 16.92
CA SER A 246 25.80 -25.04 15.51
C SER A 246 26.44 -24.00 14.59
N LYS A 247 27.54 -23.38 14.97
CA LYS A 247 28.21 -22.34 14.19
C LYS A 247 28.70 -22.88 12.85
N PHE A 248 28.50 -22.09 11.79
CA PHE A 248 29.04 -22.32 10.46
C PHE A 248 29.39 -20.99 9.80
N ASP A 249 30.35 -21.02 8.88
CA ASP A 249 30.82 -19.83 8.19
C ASP A 249 30.37 -19.83 6.75
N LEU A 250 30.03 -18.67 6.21
CA LEU A 250 29.75 -18.40 4.79
C LEU A 250 30.69 -17.29 4.32
N GLU A 251 31.15 -17.39 3.08
CA GLU A 251 31.97 -16.38 2.43
C GLU A 251 31.21 -15.80 1.25
N VAL A 252 31.05 -14.46 1.25
CA VAL A 252 30.21 -13.74 0.31
C VAL A 252 30.82 -12.40 -0.09
N ASP A 253 30.30 -11.81 -1.16
CA ASP A 253 30.72 -10.48 -1.63
C ASP A 253 29.86 -9.38 -0.98
N THR A 254 28.56 -9.63 -0.77
CA THR A 254 27.63 -8.67 -0.22
C THR A 254 26.65 -9.31 0.76
N ILE A 255 26.33 -8.58 1.82
CA ILE A 255 25.27 -8.91 2.77
C ILE A 255 24.20 -7.82 2.71
N ILE A 256 22.95 -8.23 2.50
CA ILE A 256 21.80 -7.33 2.44
C ILE A 256 20.92 -7.55 3.67
N GLY A 257 20.90 -6.55 4.58
CA GLY A 257 20.06 -6.58 5.78
C GLY A 257 18.63 -6.11 5.45
N ALA A 258 17.65 -7.03 5.42
CA ALA A 258 16.25 -6.74 5.09
C ALA A 258 15.30 -7.15 6.22
N ILE A 259 15.56 -6.65 7.43
CA ILE A 259 14.85 -7.03 8.66
C ILE A 259 13.81 -6.00 9.15
N GLY A 260 13.53 -5.00 8.35
CA GLY A 260 12.53 -3.96 8.60
C GLY A 260 13.04 -2.56 8.33
N GLN A 261 12.12 -1.61 8.48
CA GLN A 261 12.34 -0.19 8.24
C GLN A 261 11.93 0.62 9.45
N LYS A 262 12.46 1.84 9.56
CA LYS A 262 12.17 2.81 10.63
C LYS A 262 11.96 4.19 10.05
N VAL A 263 11.27 5.03 10.81
CA VAL A 263 11.17 6.45 10.50
C VAL A 263 12.49 7.14 10.89
N SER A 264 12.97 8.04 10.05
CA SER A 264 14.20 8.77 10.30
C SER A 264 14.07 9.65 11.55
N GLN A 265 14.83 9.32 12.58
CA GLN A 265 14.84 10.08 13.83
C GLN A 265 15.49 11.46 13.64
N GLU A 266 16.40 11.59 12.68
CA GLU A 266 16.99 12.88 12.29
C GLU A 266 15.90 13.81 11.73
N CYS A 267 15.06 13.31 10.81
CA CYS A 267 13.96 14.09 10.24
C CYS A 267 12.93 14.52 11.30
N ILE A 268 12.54 13.62 12.21
CA ILE A 268 11.59 13.92 13.30
C ILE A 268 12.13 15.05 14.17
N LYS A 269 13.42 14.99 14.56
CA LYS A 269 14.07 16.05 15.35
C LYS A 269 14.12 17.37 14.62
N CYS A 270 14.43 17.37 13.29
CA CYS A 270 14.45 18.57 12.47
C CYS A 270 13.08 19.24 12.33
N PHE A 271 12.00 18.49 12.54
CA PHE A 271 10.64 19.00 12.52
C PHE A 271 10.15 19.51 13.88
N ASP A 272 10.95 19.34 14.94
CA ASP A 272 10.55 19.66 16.32
C ASP A 272 9.25 18.93 16.72
N ILE A 273 9.12 17.68 16.31
CA ILE A 273 7.99 16.81 16.59
C ILE A 273 8.44 15.73 17.61
N GLU A 274 7.63 15.51 18.64
CA GLU A 274 7.88 14.42 19.57
C GLU A 274 7.49 13.08 18.92
N PRO A 275 8.41 12.08 18.92
CA PRO A 275 8.07 10.74 18.51
C PRO A 275 7.18 10.05 19.57
N ASN A 276 6.44 9.03 19.12
CA ASN A 276 5.81 8.09 20.03
C ASN A 276 6.82 7.05 20.54
N ASP A 277 6.38 6.14 21.43
CA ASP A 277 7.24 5.09 22.05
C ASP A 277 7.90 4.15 21.03
N TRP A 278 7.40 4.11 19.79
CA TRP A 278 7.90 3.31 18.68
C TRP A 278 8.83 4.09 17.75
N GLY A 279 9.11 5.35 18.04
CA GLY A 279 9.94 6.23 17.21
C GLY A 279 9.25 6.76 15.95
N MET A 280 7.91 6.73 15.89
CA MET A 280 7.11 7.29 14.80
C MET A 280 6.56 8.66 15.17
N ILE A 281 6.07 9.42 14.19
CA ILE A 281 5.44 10.72 14.44
C ILE A 281 4.14 10.52 15.23
N LYS A 282 4.03 11.22 16.36
CA LYS A 282 2.83 11.23 17.20
C LYS A 282 1.79 12.16 16.60
N ALA A 283 0.88 11.60 15.81
CA ALA A 283 -0.29 12.29 15.25
C ALA A 283 -1.59 11.62 15.72
N GLN A 284 -2.71 12.32 15.64
CA GLN A 284 -4.01 11.71 15.88
C GLN A 284 -4.27 10.66 14.79
N GLU A 285 -4.52 9.43 15.18
CA GLU A 285 -4.60 8.29 14.26
C GLU A 285 -5.65 8.51 13.15
N GLU A 286 -6.77 9.09 13.51
CA GLU A 286 -7.95 9.23 12.64
C GLU A 286 -7.94 10.49 11.77
N THR A 287 -7.13 11.49 12.11
CA THR A 287 -7.11 12.77 11.38
C THR A 287 -5.73 13.12 10.84
N GLY A 288 -4.69 12.49 11.34
CA GLY A 288 -3.30 12.84 11.06
C GLY A 288 -2.86 14.18 11.66
N GLN A 289 -3.71 14.88 12.43
CA GLN A 289 -3.37 16.19 12.99
C GLN A 289 -2.38 16.06 14.15
N ILE A 290 -1.38 16.91 14.19
CA ILE A 290 -0.40 16.99 15.28
C ILE A 290 -0.83 18.10 16.25
N GLY A 291 -1.26 17.72 17.43
CA GLY A 291 -1.86 18.65 18.39
C GLY A 291 -3.15 19.28 17.83
N GLN A 292 -3.30 20.58 18.02
CA GLN A 292 -4.38 21.40 17.43
C GLN A 292 -3.79 22.44 16.47
N SER A 293 -2.77 22.07 15.71
CA SER A 293 -2.01 22.95 14.85
C SER A 293 -2.38 22.79 13.36
N ASN A 294 -1.76 23.57 12.50
CA ASN A 294 -1.83 23.45 11.06
C ASN A 294 -0.83 22.40 10.51
N LEU A 295 -0.27 21.55 11.37
CA LEU A 295 0.66 20.49 11.02
C LEU A 295 -0.04 19.13 11.08
N PHE A 296 0.14 18.34 10.03
CA PHE A 296 -0.43 17.02 9.86
C PHE A 296 0.65 16.03 9.48
N ALA A 297 0.43 14.74 9.74
CA ALA A 297 1.28 13.67 9.28
C ALA A 297 0.45 12.46 8.83
N CYS A 298 0.94 11.71 7.84
CA CYS A 298 0.26 10.51 7.35
C CYS A 298 1.24 9.50 6.75
N GLY A 299 0.74 8.30 6.53
CA GLY A 299 1.52 7.20 5.96
C GLY A 299 2.44 6.53 6.99
N GLU A 300 3.48 5.88 6.50
CA GLU A 300 4.36 5.04 7.31
C GLU A 300 5.15 5.80 8.38
N CYS A 301 5.31 7.10 8.25
CA CYS A 301 5.92 7.89 9.32
C CYS A 301 5.04 7.99 10.59
N VAL A 302 3.74 7.66 10.50
CA VAL A 302 2.79 7.63 11.61
C VAL A 302 2.47 6.20 12.05
N THR A 303 2.27 5.29 11.09
CA THR A 303 1.76 3.92 11.36
C THR A 303 2.82 2.83 11.29
N GLY A 304 4.05 3.16 10.96
CA GLY A 304 5.08 2.18 10.60
C GLY A 304 4.91 1.60 9.19
N PRO A 305 5.90 0.79 8.74
CA PRO A 305 5.89 0.19 7.41
C PRO A 305 4.64 -0.63 7.12
N GLY A 306 4.11 -0.51 5.91
CA GLY A 306 2.88 -1.16 5.50
C GLY A 306 2.74 -1.31 3.99
N ILE A 307 1.50 -1.47 3.50
CA ILE A 307 1.19 -1.59 2.08
C ILE A 307 0.83 -0.23 1.46
N ALA A 308 1.09 -0.07 0.17
CA ALA A 308 0.87 1.19 -0.55
C ALA A 308 -0.58 1.69 -0.47
N SER A 309 -1.56 0.79 -0.59
CA SER A 309 -2.98 1.15 -0.50
C SER A 309 -3.37 1.75 0.86
N ARG A 310 -2.78 1.25 1.96
CA ARG A 310 -2.96 1.84 3.30
C ARG A 310 -2.35 3.25 3.36
N ALA A 311 -1.15 3.41 2.82
CA ALA A 311 -0.49 4.72 2.76
C ALA A 311 -1.31 5.74 1.97
N MET A 312 -1.89 5.33 0.82
CA MET A 312 -2.80 6.16 0.02
C MET A 312 -4.08 6.51 0.81
N GLY A 313 -4.69 5.54 1.49
CA GLY A 313 -5.86 5.76 2.34
C GLY A 313 -5.62 6.81 3.44
N LEU A 314 -4.46 6.72 4.11
CA LEU A 314 -4.05 7.71 5.12
C LEU A 314 -3.77 9.09 4.51
N GLY A 315 -3.21 9.15 3.29
CA GLY A 315 -3.04 10.40 2.54
C GLY A 315 -4.37 11.08 2.24
N LYS A 316 -5.38 10.32 1.75
CA LYS A 316 -6.75 10.81 1.54
C LYS A 316 -7.37 11.34 2.82
N GLN A 317 -7.22 10.61 3.91
CA GLN A 317 -7.77 10.98 5.22
C GLN A 317 -7.15 12.29 5.75
N ALA A 318 -5.82 12.42 5.67
CA ALA A 318 -5.11 13.63 6.04
C ALA A 318 -5.55 14.83 5.18
N ALA A 319 -5.72 14.63 3.88
CA ALA A 319 -6.23 15.68 2.99
C ALA A 319 -7.60 16.17 3.40
N ILE A 320 -8.55 15.27 3.71
CA ILE A 320 -9.89 15.63 4.21
C ILE A 320 -9.79 16.44 5.50
N SER A 321 -8.89 16.05 6.41
CA SER A 321 -8.66 16.77 7.68
C SER A 321 -8.09 18.17 7.42
N ILE A 322 -7.14 18.31 6.49
CA ILE A 322 -6.59 19.61 6.10
C ILE A 322 -7.65 20.49 5.46
N ILE A 323 -8.51 19.95 4.59
CA ILE A 323 -9.62 20.71 3.97
C ILE A 323 -10.55 21.27 5.05
N LYS A 324 -10.96 20.45 6.02
CA LYS A 324 -11.78 20.91 7.16
C LYS A 324 -11.08 22.02 7.93
N TYR A 325 -9.81 21.83 8.26
CA TYR A 325 -9.00 22.83 8.96
C TYR A 325 -8.97 24.18 8.21
N LEU A 326 -8.71 24.13 6.91
CA LEU A 326 -8.61 25.34 6.06
C LEU A 326 -9.96 26.05 5.89
N ASN A 327 -11.07 25.32 5.99
CA ASN A 327 -12.42 25.87 6.00
C ASN A 327 -12.84 26.43 7.37
N GLY A 328 -12.03 26.28 8.42
CA GLY A 328 -12.39 26.64 9.80
C GLY A 328 -13.38 25.67 10.45
N GLU A 329 -13.54 24.48 9.90
CA GLU A 329 -14.35 23.41 10.46
C GLU A 329 -13.57 22.63 11.53
N GLU A 330 -14.28 21.98 12.44
CA GLU A 330 -13.66 21.11 13.43
C GLU A 330 -13.03 19.87 12.76
N VAL A 331 -11.75 19.63 13.02
CA VAL A 331 -11.03 18.47 12.53
C VAL A 331 -11.39 17.27 13.40
N LYS A 332 -12.35 16.50 12.95
CA LYS A 332 -12.79 15.25 13.58
C LYS A 332 -12.62 14.09 12.61
N ALA A 333 -12.41 12.90 13.17
CA ALA A 333 -12.51 11.65 12.42
C ALA A 333 -13.79 11.61 11.59
N LYS A 334 -13.69 11.13 10.36
CA LYS A 334 -14.90 10.83 9.58
C LYS A 334 -15.60 9.65 10.26
N GLU A 335 -16.86 9.81 10.62
CA GLU A 335 -17.65 8.67 11.10
C GLU A 335 -17.56 7.53 10.08
N LYS A 336 -17.35 6.30 10.61
CA LYS A 336 -17.33 5.10 9.77
C LYS A 336 -18.68 4.99 9.08
N GLN A 337 -18.69 5.18 7.76
CA GLN A 337 -19.91 5.07 7.00
C GLN A 337 -20.49 3.67 7.09
N PHE A 338 -21.81 3.57 7.21
CA PHE A 338 -22.52 2.31 7.12
C PHE A 338 -22.18 1.61 5.80
N ILE A 339 -21.88 0.33 5.85
CA ILE A 339 -21.70 -0.53 4.69
C ILE A 339 -22.58 -1.76 4.91
N ALA A 340 -23.54 -1.97 4.02
CA ALA A 340 -24.22 -3.25 3.98
C ALA A 340 -23.24 -4.31 3.48
N THR A 341 -23.02 -5.34 4.25
CA THR A 341 -22.16 -6.48 3.91
C THR A 341 -22.85 -7.76 4.28
N MET A 342 -22.50 -8.83 3.61
CA MET A 342 -22.96 -10.19 3.96
C MET A 342 -22.17 -10.82 5.10
N GLY A 343 -21.23 -10.09 5.70
CA GLY A 343 -20.27 -10.58 6.67
C GLY A 343 -18.97 -11.06 6.01
N ASP A 344 -18.14 -11.73 6.78
CA ASP A 344 -16.92 -12.33 6.28
C ASP A 344 -17.26 -13.54 5.41
N LEU A 345 -16.53 -13.74 4.32
CA LEU A 345 -16.81 -14.82 3.35
C LEU A 345 -16.84 -16.22 4.00
N GLU A 346 -16.05 -16.40 5.05
CA GLU A 346 -15.97 -17.64 5.81
C GLU A 346 -17.21 -17.89 6.70
N GLU A 347 -17.97 -16.84 7.01
CA GLU A 347 -19.18 -16.88 7.84
C GLU A 347 -20.46 -16.99 7.00
N ILE A 348 -20.38 -16.82 5.68
CA ILE A 348 -21.53 -16.95 4.79
C ILE A 348 -21.93 -18.43 4.71
N PRO A 349 -23.21 -18.80 5.02
CA PRO A 349 -23.66 -20.18 4.98
C PRO A 349 -23.45 -20.82 3.61
N GLU A 350 -23.04 -22.09 3.57
CA GLU A 350 -22.82 -22.84 2.32
C GLU A 350 -24.07 -22.89 1.43
N GLU A 351 -25.26 -22.85 2.03
CA GLU A 351 -26.55 -22.86 1.33
C GLU A 351 -26.69 -21.65 0.38
N PHE A 352 -26.02 -20.51 0.70
CA PHE A 352 -26.01 -19.33 -0.15
C PHE A 352 -25.35 -19.61 -1.50
N TYR A 353 -24.41 -20.53 -1.54
CA TYR A 353 -23.64 -20.85 -2.74
C TYR A 353 -24.23 -21.98 -3.58
N THR A 354 -25.30 -22.64 -3.09
CA THR A 354 -25.84 -23.88 -3.69
C THR A 354 -26.28 -23.68 -5.15
N ASP A 355 -26.89 -22.54 -5.44
CA ASP A 355 -27.36 -22.19 -6.80
C ASP A 355 -26.36 -21.37 -7.61
N ILE A 356 -25.18 -21.09 -7.05
CA ILE A 356 -24.14 -20.32 -7.74
C ILE A 356 -23.28 -21.30 -8.55
N LYS A 357 -23.20 -21.07 -9.85
CA LYS A 357 -22.36 -21.87 -10.73
C LYS A 357 -20.88 -21.68 -10.37
N HIS A 358 -20.23 -22.75 -9.95
CA HIS A 358 -18.79 -22.74 -9.74
C HIS A 358 -18.07 -22.43 -11.05
N ALA A 359 -17.25 -21.40 -11.02
CA ALA A 359 -16.36 -21.06 -12.12
C ALA A 359 -14.90 -21.06 -11.63
N LYS A 360 -14.02 -21.51 -12.49
CA LYS A 360 -12.58 -21.52 -12.19
C LYS A 360 -12.01 -20.10 -12.41
N ARG A 361 -11.29 -19.61 -11.43
CA ARG A 361 -10.55 -18.34 -11.56
C ARG A 361 -9.46 -18.45 -12.62
N TYR A 362 -9.28 -17.37 -13.36
CA TYR A 362 -8.13 -17.23 -14.23
C TYR A 362 -6.86 -16.99 -13.41
N SER A 363 -5.81 -17.74 -13.71
CA SER A 363 -4.48 -17.42 -13.19
C SER A 363 -3.84 -16.37 -14.08
N LEU A 364 -3.23 -15.34 -13.47
CA LEU A 364 -2.41 -14.39 -14.20
C LEU A 364 -1.29 -15.13 -14.93
N SER A 365 -1.08 -14.78 -16.19
CA SER A 365 0.07 -15.30 -16.92
C SER A 365 1.35 -14.62 -16.43
N GLU A 366 2.38 -15.41 -16.17
CA GLU A 366 3.69 -14.94 -15.76
C GLU A 366 4.76 -15.27 -16.79
N LEU A 367 5.79 -14.45 -16.87
CA LEU A 367 7.00 -14.82 -17.58
C LEU A 367 7.62 -16.06 -16.91
N TYR A 368 8.01 -17.03 -17.72
CA TYR A 368 8.70 -18.23 -17.23
C TYR A 368 9.97 -17.87 -16.45
N ALA A 369 10.24 -18.58 -15.33
CA ALA A 369 11.36 -18.28 -14.45
C ALA A 369 12.70 -18.15 -15.19
N HIS A 370 13.01 -19.09 -16.10
CA HIS A 370 14.25 -19.05 -16.89
C HIS A 370 14.36 -17.84 -17.85
N LYS A 371 13.24 -17.19 -18.19
CA LYS A 371 13.23 -16.00 -19.04
C LYS A 371 13.37 -14.72 -18.25
N ARG A 372 12.96 -14.71 -16.96
CA ARG A 372 12.92 -13.49 -16.14
C ARG A 372 14.13 -13.28 -15.23
N VAL A 373 14.96 -14.30 -15.01
CA VAL A 373 16.15 -14.22 -14.14
C VAL A 373 17.28 -13.34 -14.66
N ASN A 374 17.27 -12.96 -15.94
CA ASN A 374 18.34 -12.17 -16.57
C ASN A 374 17.84 -10.79 -17.04
N ASN A 375 16.66 -10.35 -16.60
CA ASN A 375 16.10 -9.07 -17.01
C ASN A 375 15.15 -8.53 -15.94
N PHE A 376 14.70 -7.30 -16.14
CA PHE A 376 13.76 -6.59 -15.26
C PHE A 376 12.40 -6.36 -15.93
N LEU A 377 12.03 -7.16 -16.94
CA LEU A 377 10.71 -7.11 -17.54
C LEU A 377 9.64 -7.47 -16.52
N GLU A 378 8.47 -6.89 -16.68
CA GLU A 378 7.31 -7.16 -15.84
C GLU A 378 6.99 -8.65 -15.83
N VAL A 379 6.88 -9.24 -14.64
CA VAL A 379 6.68 -10.68 -14.48
C VAL A 379 5.23 -11.06 -14.71
N GLU A 380 4.29 -10.33 -14.11
CA GLU A 380 2.86 -10.53 -14.25
C GLU A 380 2.35 -9.82 -15.50
N GLN A 381 1.80 -10.58 -16.45
CA GLN A 381 1.43 -10.07 -17.77
C GLN A 381 -0.02 -9.53 -17.83
N GLY A 382 -0.73 -9.52 -16.71
CA GLY A 382 -2.12 -9.11 -16.63
C GLY A 382 -3.10 -10.07 -17.30
N TYR A 383 -4.38 -9.67 -17.34
CA TYR A 383 -5.46 -10.38 -18.04
C TYR A 383 -5.68 -9.83 -19.44
N LYS A 384 -6.06 -10.69 -20.36
CA LYS A 384 -6.70 -10.25 -21.59
C LYS A 384 -8.10 -9.73 -21.29
N TYR A 385 -8.63 -8.85 -22.15
CA TYR A 385 -9.96 -8.24 -21.95
C TYR A 385 -11.06 -9.26 -21.65
N LYS A 386 -11.10 -10.38 -22.39
CA LYS A 386 -12.08 -11.45 -22.18
C LYS A 386 -11.91 -12.12 -20.80
N GLU A 387 -10.68 -12.41 -20.41
CA GLU A 387 -10.35 -13.03 -19.12
C GLU A 387 -10.73 -12.11 -17.96
N ALA A 388 -10.41 -10.80 -18.08
CA ALA A 388 -10.78 -9.80 -17.09
C ALA A 388 -12.30 -9.68 -16.94
N LYS A 389 -13.05 -9.73 -18.03
CA LYS A 389 -14.52 -9.70 -18.01
C LYS A 389 -15.11 -10.94 -17.34
N GLU A 390 -14.63 -12.12 -17.68
CA GLU A 390 -15.08 -13.39 -17.10
C GLU A 390 -14.69 -13.47 -15.61
N GLU A 391 -13.51 -12.96 -15.20
CA GLU A 391 -13.11 -12.87 -13.80
C GLU A 391 -13.99 -11.88 -13.02
N ALA A 392 -14.37 -10.75 -13.62
CA ALA A 392 -15.27 -9.79 -13.00
C ALA A 392 -16.69 -10.35 -12.78
N GLU A 393 -17.15 -11.31 -13.59
CA GLU A 393 -18.45 -11.99 -13.43
C GLU A 393 -18.48 -12.90 -12.19
N LEU A 394 -17.33 -13.19 -11.57
CA LEU A 394 -17.25 -13.95 -10.30
C LEU A 394 -17.57 -13.09 -9.06
N CYS A 395 -17.84 -11.80 -9.24
CA CYS A 395 -18.17 -10.91 -8.13
C CYS A 395 -19.50 -11.31 -7.48
N LEU A 396 -19.47 -11.60 -6.18
CA LEU A 396 -20.66 -11.98 -5.40
C LEU A 396 -21.52 -10.79 -4.97
N GLU A 397 -21.10 -9.54 -5.30
CA GLU A 397 -21.78 -8.31 -4.89
C GLU A 397 -22.07 -8.24 -3.36
N CYS A 398 -21.16 -8.76 -2.53
CA CYS A 398 -21.33 -8.94 -1.10
C CYS A 398 -21.30 -7.65 -0.26
N GLY A 399 -21.16 -6.48 -0.88
CA GLY A 399 -21.10 -5.17 -0.23
C GLY A 399 -21.87 -4.09 -0.97
N CYS A 400 -21.78 -2.84 -0.47
CA CYS A 400 -22.40 -1.68 -1.12
C CYS A 400 -21.75 -1.38 -2.47
N LEU A 401 -22.54 -1.44 -3.55
CA LEU A 401 -22.08 -1.12 -4.91
C LEU A 401 -21.96 0.40 -5.16
N LYS A 402 -22.62 1.23 -4.35
CA LYS A 402 -22.63 2.71 -4.46
C LYS A 402 -21.98 3.34 -3.23
N ALA A 403 -20.66 3.14 -3.10
CA ALA A 403 -19.91 3.59 -1.93
C ALA A 403 -19.85 5.12 -1.77
N ASP A 404 -19.88 5.87 -2.88
CA ASP A 404 -19.63 7.31 -2.90
C ASP A 404 -20.88 8.15 -3.24
N ASN A 405 -22.00 7.52 -3.60
CA ASN A 405 -23.21 8.22 -4.05
C ASN A 405 -24.49 7.46 -3.66
N CYS A 406 -24.73 7.35 -2.36
CA CYS A 406 -25.93 6.70 -1.83
C CYS A 406 -26.50 7.48 -0.64
N LEU A 407 -27.54 8.29 -0.90
CA LEU A 407 -28.21 9.06 0.14
C LEU A 407 -28.74 8.18 1.29
N LEU A 408 -29.21 6.97 1.01
CA LEU A 408 -29.65 6.04 2.04
C LEU A 408 -28.51 5.67 3.00
N ARG A 409 -27.33 5.39 2.45
CA ARG A 409 -26.13 5.07 3.24
C ARG A 409 -25.71 6.25 4.11
N ASP A 410 -25.74 7.46 3.57
CA ASP A 410 -25.42 8.68 4.30
C ASP A 410 -26.40 8.91 5.45
N LEU A 411 -27.72 8.77 5.20
CA LEU A 411 -28.75 8.88 6.23
C LEU A 411 -28.65 7.78 7.31
N ILE A 412 -28.38 6.53 6.93
CA ILE A 412 -28.15 5.47 7.91
C ILE A 412 -26.97 5.80 8.83
N THR A 413 -25.89 6.36 8.26
CA THR A 413 -24.71 6.77 9.03
C THR A 413 -25.04 7.94 9.95
N GLU A 414 -25.70 8.99 9.45
CA GLU A 414 -26.07 10.20 10.20
C GLU A 414 -27.00 9.87 11.37
N TYR A 415 -28.04 9.08 11.11
CA TYR A 415 -29.03 8.71 12.14
C TYR A 415 -28.59 7.51 12.98
N LYS A 416 -27.41 6.92 12.73
CA LYS A 416 -26.90 5.72 13.41
C LYS A 416 -27.95 4.61 13.46
N ALA A 417 -28.63 4.41 12.31
CA ALA A 417 -29.67 3.41 12.22
C ALA A 417 -29.08 2.00 12.36
N ASP A 418 -29.66 1.23 13.28
CA ASP A 418 -29.28 -0.17 13.51
C ASP A 418 -30.16 -1.10 12.65
N PRO A 419 -29.61 -1.74 11.60
CA PRO A 419 -30.37 -2.65 10.74
C PRO A 419 -30.80 -3.94 11.45
N GLU A 420 -30.12 -4.33 12.54
CA GLU A 420 -30.42 -5.54 13.29
C GLU A 420 -31.58 -5.36 14.30
N ARG A 421 -31.92 -4.12 14.64
CA ARG A 421 -32.95 -3.80 15.64
C ARG A 421 -34.34 -4.39 15.30
N LEU A 422 -34.67 -4.47 14.02
CA LEU A 422 -35.96 -4.98 13.52
C LEU A 422 -35.73 -6.17 12.58
N LYS A 423 -34.82 -7.03 12.93
CA LYS A 423 -34.51 -8.24 12.15
C LYS A 423 -35.77 -9.12 12.05
N GLY A 424 -36.15 -9.44 10.83
CA GLY A 424 -37.30 -10.27 10.52
C GLY A 424 -36.98 -11.27 9.41
N GLU A 425 -38.00 -11.83 8.79
CA GLU A 425 -37.81 -12.68 7.62
C GLU A 425 -37.17 -11.91 6.48
N THR A 426 -36.12 -12.47 5.90
CA THR A 426 -35.47 -11.92 4.69
C THR A 426 -36.30 -12.25 3.46
N LYS A 427 -36.49 -11.30 2.58
CA LYS A 427 -37.16 -11.54 1.29
C LYS A 427 -36.36 -12.54 0.48
N THR A 428 -37.09 -13.46 -0.18
CA THR A 428 -36.48 -14.34 -1.17
C THR A 428 -35.85 -13.50 -2.28
N TYR A 429 -34.60 -13.77 -2.61
CA TYR A 429 -33.92 -13.12 -3.72
C TYR A 429 -34.60 -13.46 -5.03
N TYR A 430 -34.98 -12.42 -5.76
CA TYR A 430 -35.53 -12.54 -7.10
C TYR A 430 -34.86 -11.52 -8.02
N PHE A 431 -34.40 -12.00 -9.16
CA PHE A 431 -33.67 -11.20 -10.14
C PHE A 431 -34.35 -11.31 -11.49
N ASP A 432 -34.80 -10.18 -12.02
CA ASP A 432 -35.51 -10.10 -13.30
C ASP A 432 -34.77 -9.18 -14.28
N LYS A 433 -34.33 -9.76 -15.40
CA LYS A 433 -33.74 -9.10 -16.56
C LYS A 433 -34.58 -9.29 -17.82
N SER A 434 -35.85 -9.63 -17.71
CA SER A 434 -36.74 -9.90 -18.85
C SER A 434 -36.89 -8.69 -19.77
N HIS A 435 -36.78 -7.47 -19.24
CA HIS A 435 -36.80 -6.26 -20.03
C HIS A 435 -35.39 -5.72 -20.27
N LYS A 436 -35.10 -5.31 -21.52
CA LYS A 436 -33.75 -4.87 -21.94
C LYS A 436 -33.19 -3.66 -21.15
N ASP A 437 -34.06 -2.76 -20.72
CA ASP A 437 -33.72 -1.51 -20.06
C ASP A 437 -34.10 -1.46 -18.58
N ILE A 438 -34.74 -2.51 -18.04
CA ILE A 438 -35.24 -2.57 -16.66
C ILE A 438 -34.72 -3.84 -16.01
N VAL A 439 -33.92 -3.66 -14.97
CA VAL A 439 -33.44 -4.76 -14.12
C VAL A 439 -34.08 -4.61 -12.75
N PHE A 440 -34.69 -5.67 -12.23
CA PHE A 440 -35.29 -5.70 -10.91
C PHE A 440 -34.59 -6.73 -10.02
N GLU A 441 -34.14 -6.27 -8.87
CA GLU A 441 -33.58 -7.11 -7.82
C GLU A 441 -34.38 -6.90 -6.54
N SER A 442 -35.06 -7.95 -6.08
CA SER A 442 -35.99 -7.87 -4.93
C SER A 442 -35.31 -7.36 -3.66
N ASN A 443 -34.06 -7.78 -3.40
CA ASN A 443 -33.34 -7.43 -2.18
C ASN A 443 -32.76 -5.98 -2.20
N LYS A 444 -32.66 -5.38 -3.40
CA LYS A 444 -32.29 -3.97 -3.56
C LYS A 444 -33.52 -3.04 -3.56
N CYS A 445 -34.72 -3.58 -3.57
CA CYS A 445 -35.97 -2.83 -3.57
C CYS A 445 -36.40 -2.46 -2.15
N ILE A 446 -36.42 -1.17 -1.83
CA ILE A 446 -36.89 -0.62 -0.55
C ILE A 446 -38.40 -0.34 -0.52
N LEU A 447 -39.14 -0.75 -1.53
CA LEU A 447 -40.59 -0.56 -1.68
C LEU A 447 -41.04 0.92 -1.65
N CYS A 448 -40.22 1.86 -2.04
CA CYS A 448 -40.54 3.28 -2.04
C CYS A 448 -41.57 3.71 -3.10
N GLY A 449 -41.93 2.84 -4.03
CA GLY A 449 -42.91 3.07 -5.10
C GLY A 449 -42.50 4.12 -6.16
N ARG A 450 -41.26 4.62 -6.13
CA ARG A 450 -40.79 5.69 -7.02
C ARG A 450 -40.84 5.29 -8.52
N CYS A 451 -40.43 4.08 -8.83
CA CYS A 451 -40.47 3.54 -10.20
C CYS A 451 -41.91 3.39 -10.70
N VAL A 452 -42.83 2.92 -9.84
CA VAL A 452 -44.25 2.81 -10.16
C VAL A 452 -44.85 4.18 -10.45
N ARG A 453 -44.64 5.15 -9.56
CA ARG A 453 -45.13 6.53 -9.77
C ARG A 453 -44.55 7.16 -11.02
N TYR A 454 -43.27 6.97 -11.30
CA TYR A 454 -42.65 7.52 -12.51
C TYR A 454 -43.25 6.87 -13.78
N SER A 455 -43.47 5.55 -13.78
CA SER A 455 -44.11 4.86 -14.90
C SER A 455 -45.51 5.41 -15.16
N ASN A 456 -46.33 5.56 -14.13
CA ASN A 456 -47.73 5.94 -14.25
C ASN A 456 -47.91 7.46 -14.47
N GLU A 457 -47.27 8.29 -13.62
CA GLU A 457 -47.53 9.76 -13.57
C GLU A 457 -46.69 10.52 -14.62
N VAL A 458 -45.48 10.06 -14.93
CA VAL A 458 -44.59 10.79 -15.84
C VAL A 458 -44.59 10.19 -17.24
N LYS A 459 -44.63 8.86 -17.35
CA LYS A 459 -44.59 8.18 -18.65
C LYS A 459 -45.97 7.77 -19.18
N ASN A 460 -47.03 7.87 -18.34
CA ASN A 460 -48.37 7.38 -18.63
C ASN A 460 -48.39 5.95 -19.17
N THR A 461 -47.57 5.09 -18.55
CA THR A 461 -47.47 3.68 -18.89
C THR A 461 -47.58 2.84 -17.62
N ASP A 462 -48.30 1.76 -17.65
CA ASP A 462 -48.44 0.82 -16.53
C ASP A 462 -47.45 -0.33 -16.60
N VAL A 463 -46.24 -0.05 -17.10
CA VAL A 463 -45.20 -1.08 -17.31
C VAL A 463 -44.67 -1.61 -15.98
N ILE A 464 -44.66 -0.77 -14.94
CA ILE A 464 -44.23 -1.18 -13.61
C ILE A 464 -45.38 -1.00 -12.65
N THR A 465 -45.89 -2.09 -12.10
CA THR A 465 -46.97 -2.12 -11.12
C THR A 465 -46.48 -2.70 -9.80
N GLY A 466 -46.96 -2.18 -8.67
CA GLY A 466 -46.73 -2.77 -7.37
C GLY A 466 -47.76 -3.87 -7.10
N VAL A 467 -47.30 -5.11 -6.96
CA VAL A 467 -48.15 -6.22 -6.43
C VAL A 467 -47.93 -6.25 -4.92
N ARG A 468 -49.02 -6.21 -4.17
CA ARG A 468 -49.01 -6.37 -2.70
C ARG A 468 -48.96 -7.83 -2.30
#